data_ac7bd8317d4b9c6bcb2f170a20112812
#
_entry.id   ac7bd8317d4b9c6bcb2f170a20112812
#
_cell.length_a   1.000
_cell.length_b   1.000
_cell.length_c   1.000
_cell.angle_alpha   90.00
_cell.angle_beta   90.00
_cell.angle_gamma   90.00
#
_symmetry.space_group_name_H-M   'P 1'
#
loop_
_entity.id
_entity.type
_entity.pdbx_description
1 polymer ?
#
loop_
_entity_poly.entity_id
_entity_poly.type
_entity_poly.pdbx_seq_one_letter_code
_entity_poly.pdbx_strand_id
1 'polypeptide(L)'
;PDPEITPEEIEEVRDDAIIATGRSDYPNQVNNLIGFPYIFRGALDVRSKTINEEMKVAAVHAIASLARERVPDEVVAAMGGERPVYGKDYIIPSTFDPRLISVIPPAVAKAAIKTGVGRIGIENFDNYSEQLKNRLDPTVAVMQGINSQIKKNQKKVVFADGEDENNLKAAIAFKNSRLGTVSYTHLRAHETCV
;
A
#
# COMPACT_ATOMS: atom_id res chain seq x y z
N PRO A 1 0.36 -28.00 4.35
CA PRO A 1 0.95 -28.78 5.42
C PRO A 1 0.20 -28.51 6.72
N ASP A 2 -0.08 -29.57 7.45
CA ASP A 2 -0.74 -29.43 8.74
C ASP A 2 0.25 -28.86 9.77
N PRO A 3 -0.15 -27.94 10.65
CA PRO A 3 0.70 -27.48 11.72
C PRO A 3 0.96 -28.62 12.72
N GLU A 4 2.11 -28.59 13.41
CA GLU A 4 2.45 -29.58 14.43
C GLU A 4 1.49 -29.53 15.63
N ILE A 5 0.96 -28.34 15.91
CA ILE A 5 -0.10 -28.10 16.89
C ILE A 5 -1.13 -27.20 16.22
N THR A 6 -2.40 -27.55 16.29
CA THR A 6 -3.48 -26.74 15.72
C THR A 6 -3.82 -25.57 16.65
N PRO A 7 -4.35 -24.45 16.10
CA PRO A 7 -4.86 -23.37 16.95
C PRO A 7 -5.91 -23.82 17.96
N GLU A 8 -6.78 -24.74 17.59
CA GLU A 8 -7.80 -25.31 18.47
C GLU A 8 -7.19 -26.04 19.66
N GLU A 9 -6.15 -26.86 19.44
CA GLU A 9 -5.44 -27.56 20.53
C GLU A 9 -4.73 -26.58 21.46
N ILE A 10 -4.24 -25.46 20.97
CA ILE A 10 -3.63 -24.41 21.79
C ILE A 10 -4.69 -23.71 22.64
N GLU A 11 -5.85 -23.38 22.05
CA GLU A 11 -6.94 -22.69 22.73
C GLU A 11 -7.60 -23.52 23.83
N GLU A 12 -7.55 -24.86 23.76
CA GLU A 12 -7.96 -25.75 24.84
C GLU A 12 -7.08 -25.62 26.10
N VAL A 13 -5.84 -25.17 25.92
CA VAL A 13 -4.84 -25.11 27.04
C VAL A 13 -4.65 -23.68 27.53
N ARG A 14 -4.72 -22.67 26.62
CA ARG A 14 -4.53 -21.26 26.98
C ARG A 14 -5.29 -20.34 26.03
N ASP A 15 -5.89 -19.30 26.62
CA ASP A 15 -6.67 -18.26 25.96
C ASP A 15 -5.86 -17.00 25.58
N ASP A 16 -4.63 -16.86 26.14
CA ASP A 16 -3.75 -15.70 25.95
C ASP A 16 -2.71 -15.87 24.83
N ALA A 17 -2.71 -17.01 24.12
CA ALA A 17 -1.76 -17.28 23.05
C ALA A 17 -1.98 -16.39 21.82
N ILE A 18 -0.86 -15.94 21.22
CA ILE A 18 -0.84 -15.34 19.89
C ILE A 18 -0.31 -16.40 18.94
N ILE A 19 -1.14 -16.79 17.95
CA ILE A 19 -0.85 -17.93 17.09
C ILE A 19 -0.58 -17.42 15.68
N ALA A 20 0.43 -17.99 15.01
CA ALA A 20 0.74 -17.77 13.61
C ALA A 20 1.10 -19.10 12.96
N THR A 21 0.52 -19.41 11.82
CA THR A 21 0.74 -20.66 11.08
C THR A 21 1.04 -20.40 9.61
N GLY A 22 1.51 -21.41 8.88
CA GLY A 22 1.68 -21.35 7.44
C GLY A 22 0.38 -21.48 6.65
N ARG A 23 -0.75 -21.80 7.30
CA ARG A 23 -2.05 -22.00 6.65
C ARG A 23 -2.74 -20.68 6.38
N SER A 24 -3.44 -20.59 5.24
CA SER A 24 -4.16 -19.39 4.82
C SER A 24 -5.57 -19.27 5.42
N ASP A 25 -6.06 -20.33 6.02
CA ASP A 25 -7.39 -20.40 6.67
C ASP A 25 -7.35 -20.00 8.15
N TYR A 26 -6.17 -19.75 8.69
CA TYR A 26 -5.98 -19.22 10.04
C TYR A 26 -5.48 -17.78 10.04
N PRO A 27 -5.72 -17.02 11.11
CA PRO A 27 -5.12 -15.71 11.31
C PRO A 27 -3.58 -15.75 11.31
N ASN A 28 -2.96 -14.61 11.04
CA ASN A 28 -1.50 -14.44 11.08
C ASN A 28 -0.75 -15.43 10.19
N GLN A 29 -1.17 -15.60 8.94
CA GLN A 29 -0.46 -16.47 8.02
C GLN A 29 1.02 -16.07 7.86
N VAL A 30 1.92 -16.99 8.18
CA VAL A 30 3.36 -16.87 7.89
C VAL A 30 3.59 -17.34 6.47
N ASN A 31 3.89 -16.40 5.56
CA ASN A 31 4.07 -16.68 4.15
C ASN A 31 5.32 -15.99 3.62
N ASN A 32 6.15 -16.73 2.89
CA ASN A 32 7.38 -16.20 2.28
C ASN A 32 7.12 -15.03 1.33
N LEU A 33 5.92 -14.93 0.73
CA LEU A 33 5.52 -13.83 -0.16
C LEU A 33 5.53 -12.45 0.53
N ILE A 34 5.46 -12.40 1.86
CA ILE A 34 5.51 -11.13 2.60
C ILE A 34 6.93 -10.56 2.65
N GLY A 35 7.96 -11.41 2.71
CA GLY A 35 9.33 -10.98 2.90
C GLY A 35 10.22 -11.13 1.68
N PHE A 36 10.27 -12.35 1.15
CA PHE A 36 11.24 -12.75 0.13
C PHE A 36 11.30 -11.83 -1.10
N PRO A 37 10.21 -11.52 -1.82
CA PRO A 37 10.29 -10.72 -3.04
C PRO A 37 10.78 -9.31 -2.77
N TYR A 38 10.39 -8.73 -1.65
CA TYR A 38 10.66 -7.34 -1.30
C TYR A 38 12.05 -7.14 -0.73
N ILE A 39 12.58 -8.11 0.04
CA ILE A 39 13.97 -8.10 0.51
C ILE A 39 14.91 -8.14 -0.70
N PHE A 40 14.66 -9.05 -1.65
CA PHE A 40 15.45 -9.11 -2.89
C PHE A 40 15.32 -7.85 -3.72
N ARG A 41 14.12 -7.28 -3.82
CA ARG A 41 13.92 -6.02 -4.54
C ARG A 41 14.78 -4.88 -3.97
N GLY A 42 14.76 -4.69 -2.67
CA GLY A 42 15.59 -3.67 -2.00
C GLY A 42 17.08 -3.93 -2.16
N ALA A 43 17.53 -5.19 -2.04
CA ALA A 43 18.93 -5.56 -2.21
C ALA A 43 19.42 -5.36 -3.65
N LEU A 44 18.62 -5.76 -4.65
CA LEU A 44 18.96 -5.64 -6.07
C LEU A 44 18.99 -4.19 -6.53
N ASP A 45 18.09 -3.34 -6.06
CA ASP A 45 18.02 -1.96 -6.50
C ASP A 45 19.24 -1.14 -6.04
N VAL A 46 19.86 -1.50 -4.93
CA VAL A 46 21.14 -0.91 -4.49
C VAL A 46 22.36 -1.76 -4.87
N ARG A 47 22.16 -2.79 -5.70
CA ARG A 47 23.20 -3.74 -6.13
C ARG A 47 24.03 -4.27 -4.94
N SER A 48 23.34 -4.70 -3.89
CA SER A 48 23.98 -5.19 -2.68
C SER A 48 24.83 -6.44 -2.96
N LYS A 49 25.98 -6.52 -2.30
CA LYS A 49 26.91 -7.67 -2.40
C LYS A 49 26.38 -8.89 -1.68
N THR A 50 25.56 -8.68 -0.67
CA THR A 50 24.96 -9.72 0.19
C THR A 50 23.71 -9.18 0.81
N ILE A 51 22.88 -10.08 1.39
CA ILE A 51 21.78 -9.75 2.28
C ILE A 51 22.26 -10.06 3.70
N ASN A 52 22.62 -9.01 4.45
CA ASN A 52 23.11 -9.13 5.82
C ASN A 52 21.96 -9.12 6.85
N GLU A 53 22.29 -9.31 8.12
CA GLU A 53 21.31 -9.35 9.20
C GLU A 53 20.57 -8.03 9.38
N GLU A 54 21.26 -6.91 9.23
CA GLU A 54 20.66 -5.57 9.35
C GLU A 54 19.58 -5.33 8.29
N MET A 55 19.76 -5.85 7.08
CA MET A 55 18.75 -5.79 6.02
C MET A 55 17.53 -6.67 6.36
N LYS A 56 17.73 -7.86 6.92
CA LYS A 56 16.65 -8.74 7.38
C LYS A 56 15.88 -8.11 8.54
N VAL A 57 16.58 -7.58 9.52
CA VAL A 57 15.98 -6.88 10.66
C VAL A 57 15.19 -5.65 10.20
N ALA A 58 15.71 -4.89 9.22
CA ALA A 58 14.98 -3.76 8.64
C ALA A 58 13.68 -4.18 7.97
N ALA A 59 13.68 -5.32 7.26
CA ALA A 59 12.46 -5.89 6.68
C ALA A 59 11.45 -6.30 7.77
N VAL A 60 11.90 -6.94 8.85
CA VAL A 60 11.05 -7.32 9.98
C VAL A 60 10.37 -6.10 10.60
N HIS A 61 11.14 -5.03 10.85
CA HIS A 61 10.57 -3.79 11.39
C HIS A 61 9.58 -3.13 10.43
N ALA A 62 9.86 -3.14 9.14
CA ALA A 62 8.97 -2.61 8.11
C ALA A 62 7.62 -3.37 8.08
N ILE A 63 7.66 -4.70 8.11
CA ILE A 63 6.48 -5.58 8.17
C ILE A 63 5.69 -5.32 9.45
N ALA A 64 6.37 -5.30 10.60
CA ALA A 64 5.74 -5.09 11.90
C ALA A 64 5.09 -3.70 12.03
N SER A 65 5.70 -2.66 11.43
CA SER A 65 5.12 -1.32 11.38
C SER A 65 3.88 -1.28 10.49
N LEU A 66 3.93 -1.93 9.33
CA LEU A 66 2.82 -1.98 8.40
C LEU A 66 1.59 -2.67 8.98
N ALA A 67 1.78 -3.73 9.78
CA ALA A 67 0.69 -4.42 10.47
C ALA A 67 -0.07 -3.51 11.45
N ARG A 68 0.58 -2.46 11.98
CA ARG A 68 -0.02 -1.50 12.91
C ARG A 68 -0.76 -0.36 12.23
N GLU A 69 -0.54 -0.19 10.93
CA GLU A 69 -1.23 0.83 10.16
C GLU A 69 -2.65 0.39 9.78
N ARG A 70 -3.52 1.37 9.56
CA ARG A 70 -4.87 1.09 9.04
C ARG A 70 -4.78 0.36 7.69
N VAL A 71 -5.46 -0.76 7.58
CA VAL A 71 -5.52 -1.56 6.36
C VAL A 71 -6.35 -0.81 5.29
N PRO A 72 -5.85 -0.66 4.04
CA PRO A 72 -6.57 -0.01 2.96
C PRO A 72 -7.85 -0.75 2.57
N ASP A 73 -8.82 -0.01 2.01
CA ASP A 73 -10.11 -0.57 1.61
C ASP A 73 -9.98 -1.65 0.53
N GLU A 74 -9.00 -1.53 -0.36
CA GLU A 74 -8.68 -2.51 -1.40
C GLU A 74 -8.27 -3.87 -0.80
N VAL A 75 -7.47 -3.84 0.25
CA VAL A 75 -7.04 -5.06 0.98
C VAL A 75 -8.21 -5.65 1.75
N VAL A 76 -9.03 -4.80 2.38
CA VAL A 76 -10.24 -5.22 3.09
C VAL A 76 -11.20 -5.96 2.15
N ALA A 77 -11.41 -5.43 0.95
CA ALA A 77 -12.25 -6.08 -0.06
C ALA A 77 -11.70 -7.46 -0.48
N ALA A 78 -10.37 -7.59 -0.62
CA ALA A 78 -9.71 -8.86 -0.95
C ALA A 78 -9.76 -9.89 0.20
N MET A 79 -9.93 -9.43 1.44
CA MET A 79 -9.99 -10.27 2.65
C MET A 79 -11.42 -10.65 3.07
N GLY A 80 -12.43 -10.42 2.23
CA GLY A 80 -13.82 -10.76 2.55
C GLY A 80 -14.64 -9.64 3.18
N GLY A 81 -14.13 -8.41 3.20
CA GLY A 81 -14.88 -7.20 3.56
C GLY A 81 -14.83 -6.80 5.04
N GLU A 82 -14.23 -7.60 5.89
CA GLU A 82 -14.00 -7.24 7.29
C GLU A 82 -12.61 -6.62 7.46
N ARG A 83 -12.53 -5.44 8.10
CA ARG A 83 -11.26 -4.73 8.29
C ARG A 83 -10.49 -5.30 9.47
N PRO A 84 -9.33 -5.92 9.23
CA PRO A 84 -8.50 -6.38 10.32
C PRO A 84 -7.93 -5.19 11.10
N VAL A 85 -7.85 -5.36 12.42
CA VAL A 85 -7.25 -4.41 13.35
C VAL A 85 -6.07 -5.08 14.01
N TYR A 86 -4.95 -4.34 14.16
CA TYR A 86 -3.77 -4.86 14.84
C TYR A 86 -4.12 -5.43 16.22
N GLY A 87 -3.77 -6.68 16.44
CA GLY A 87 -4.10 -7.41 17.65
C GLY A 87 -3.74 -8.89 17.52
N LYS A 88 -4.29 -9.73 18.41
CA LYS A 88 -4.03 -11.19 18.49
C LYS A 88 -4.14 -11.87 17.12
N ASP A 89 -5.14 -11.47 16.31
CA ASP A 89 -5.45 -12.12 15.05
C ASP A 89 -4.89 -11.39 13.81
N TYR A 90 -4.17 -10.27 14.01
CA TYR A 90 -3.55 -9.53 12.93
C TYR A 90 -2.25 -8.85 13.39
N ILE A 91 -1.17 -9.63 13.43
CA ILE A 91 0.21 -9.16 13.71
C ILE A 91 1.07 -9.18 12.44
N ILE A 92 0.61 -9.83 11.38
CA ILE A 92 1.28 -9.97 10.09
C ILE A 92 0.35 -9.41 9.01
N PRO A 93 0.83 -8.49 8.13
CA PRO A 93 0.04 -7.98 7.02
C PRO A 93 -0.37 -9.09 6.05
N SER A 94 -1.49 -8.89 5.35
CA SER A 94 -1.89 -9.79 4.27
C SER A 94 -0.83 -9.81 3.14
N THR A 95 -0.63 -10.98 2.53
CA THR A 95 0.20 -11.13 1.33
C THR A 95 -0.30 -10.30 0.14
N PHE A 96 -1.57 -9.93 0.15
CA PHE A 96 -2.21 -9.08 -0.88
C PHE A 96 -2.12 -7.58 -0.57
N ASP A 97 -1.44 -7.17 0.50
CA ASP A 97 -1.30 -5.76 0.82
C ASP A 97 -0.35 -5.06 -0.19
N PRO A 98 -0.88 -4.16 -1.05
CA PRO A 98 -0.08 -3.51 -2.09
C PRO A 98 1.00 -2.58 -1.52
N ARG A 99 0.94 -2.25 -0.24
CA ARG A 99 1.95 -1.42 0.42
C ARG A 99 3.27 -2.14 0.67
N LEU A 100 3.27 -3.48 0.70
CA LEU A 100 4.48 -4.28 0.95
C LEU A 100 5.64 -3.88 0.03
N ILE A 101 5.37 -3.68 -1.27
CA ILE A 101 6.41 -3.31 -2.25
C ILE A 101 7.00 -1.91 -2.02
N SER A 102 6.23 -1.00 -1.43
CA SER A 102 6.68 0.39 -1.21
C SER A 102 7.26 0.63 0.18
N VAL A 103 7.12 -0.32 1.10
CA VAL A 103 7.57 -0.19 2.49
C VAL A 103 8.82 -1.03 2.76
N ILE A 104 8.81 -2.30 2.36
CA ILE A 104 9.90 -3.23 2.69
C ILE A 104 11.17 -2.95 1.87
N PRO A 105 11.15 -2.84 0.52
CA PRO A 105 12.36 -2.60 -0.25
C PRO A 105 13.11 -1.33 0.15
N PRO A 106 12.46 -0.17 0.42
CA PRO A 106 13.17 1.02 0.89
C PRO A 106 13.86 0.83 2.24
N ALA A 107 13.25 0.10 3.17
CA ALA A 107 13.85 -0.21 4.46
C ALA A 107 15.11 -1.06 4.29
N VAL A 108 15.02 -2.10 3.46
CA VAL A 108 16.14 -2.99 3.14
C VAL A 108 17.27 -2.24 2.41
N ALA A 109 16.93 -1.42 1.42
CA ALA A 109 17.90 -0.61 0.68
C ALA A 109 18.63 0.39 1.58
N LYS A 110 17.92 1.06 2.50
CA LYS A 110 18.51 1.94 3.52
C LYS A 110 19.52 1.19 4.39
N ALA A 111 19.15 -0.01 4.85
CA ALA A 111 20.03 -0.84 5.67
C ALA A 111 21.28 -1.28 4.89
N ALA A 112 21.11 -1.70 3.64
CA ALA A 112 22.23 -2.09 2.76
C ALA A 112 23.22 -0.95 2.52
N ILE A 113 22.72 0.26 2.27
CA ILE A 113 23.56 1.46 2.09
C ILE A 113 24.27 1.81 3.40
N LYS A 114 23.53 1.83 4.52
CA LYS A 114 24.07 2.17 5.85
C LYS A 114 25.18 1.22 6.28
N THR A 115 25.07 -0.07 5.95
CA THR A 115 26.08 -1.09 6.30
C THR A 115 27.19 -1.24 5.28
N GLY A 116 27.19 -0.43 4.20
CA GLY A 116 28.24 -0.43 3.18
C GLY A 116 28.22 -1.63 2.24
N VAL A 117 27.18 -2.47 2.27
CA VAL A 117 27.05 -3.61 1.35
C VAL A 117 26.36 -3.20 0.03
N GLY A 118 25.61 -2.11 0.03
CA GLY A 118 25.04 -1.50 -1.17
C GLY A 118 26.12 -0.82 -2.01
N ARG A 119 26.09 -1.01 -3.34
CA ARG A 119 27.05 -0.41 -4.29
C ARG A 119 26.54 0.89 -4.90
N ILE A 120 25.23 1.12 -4.83
CA ILE A 120 24.56 2.30 -5.39
C ILE A 120 23.72 2.92 -4.28
N GLY A 121 23.80 4.26 -4.18
CA GLY A 121 22.94 5.04 -3.30
C GLY A 121 21.58 5.32 -3.93
N ILE A 122 20.61 5.67 -3.11
CA ILE A 122 19.30 6.20 -3.51
C ILE A 122 19.23 7.63 -2.99
N GLU A 123 19.12 8.60 -3.89
CA GLU A 123 19.11 10.02 -3.55
C GLU A 123 17.80 10.45 -2.85
N ASN A 124 16.67 9.92 -3.32
CA ASN A 124 15.35 10.24 -2.78
C ASN A 124 14.53 8.98 -2.57
N PHE A 125 14.33 8.61 -1.32
CA PHE A 125 13.58 7.42 -0.93
C PHE A 125 12.06 7.55 -1.14
N ASP A 126 11.51 8.75 -1.09
CA ASP A 126 10.08 8.97 -1.33
C ASP A 126 9.76 8.73 -2.80
N ASN A 127 10.59 9.27 -3.69
CA ASN A 127 10.49 9.01 -5.13
C ASN A 127 10.70 7.50 -5.44
N TYR A 128 11.65 6.86 -4.77
CA TYR A 128 11.88 5.42 -4.92
C TYR A 128 10.66 4.60 -4.49
N SER A 129 10.04 4.92 -3.36
CA SER A 129 8.81 4.27 -2.89
C SER A 129 7.64 4.47 -3.86
N GLU A 130 7.50 5.66 -4.44
CA GLU A 130 6.50 5.93 -5.49
C GLU A 130 6.75 5.12 -6.75
N GLN A 131 7.98 5.04 -7.22
CA GLN A 131 8.35 4.21 -8.38
C GLN A 131 8.00 2.74 -8.16
N LEU A 132 8.19 2.23 -6.94
CA LEU A 132 7.85 0.87 -6.59
C LEU A 132 6.32 0.63 -6.59
N LYS A 133 5.54 1.56 -6.05
CA LYS A 133 4.06 1.51 -6.12
C LYS A 133 3.57 1.44 -7.57
N ASN A 134 4.16 2.26 -8.43
CA ASN A 134 3.77 2.36 -9.83
C ASN A 134 4.05 1.07 -10.63
N ARG A 135 4.91 0.18 -10.14
CA ARG A 135 5.16 -1.13 -10.77
C ARG A 135 4.01 -2.12 -10.60
N LEU A 136 3.16 -1.95 -9.59
CA LEU A 136 2.00 -2.81 -9.38
C LEU A 136 0.88 -2.51 -10.38
N ASP A 137 0.76 -1.27 -10.79
CA ASP A 137 -0.22 -0.85 -11.80
C ASP A 137 0.40 0.16 -12.77
N PRO A 138 0.79 -0.28 -13.97
CA PRO A 138 1.35 0.59 -15.00
C PRO A 138 0.42 1.75 -15.40
N THR A 139 -0.91 1.56 -15.28
CA THR A 139 -1.91 2.59 -15.57
C THR A 139 -1.80 3.73 -14.57
N VAL A 140 -1.59 3.41 -13.30
CA VAL A 140 -1.36 4.42 -12.25
C VAL A 140 -0.09 5.24 -12.54
N ALA A 141 0.98 4.61 -13.03
CA ALA A 141 2.21 5.31 -13.40
C ALA A 141 1.98 6.33 -14.52
N VAL A 142 1.24 5.94 -15.56
CA VAL A 142 0.86 6.84 -16.66
C VAL A 142 -0.01 7.97 -16.15
N MET A 143 -1.04 7.67 -15.36
CA MET A 143 -1.95 8.65 -14.77
C MET A 143 -1.22 9.62 -13.83
N GLN A 144 -0.27 9.16 -13.04
CA GLN A 144 0.55 10.04 -12.18
C GLN A 144 1.43 10.98 -13.01
N GLY A 145 2.03 10.49 -14.11
CA GLY A 145 2.76 11.34 -15.06
C GLY A 145 1.89 12.45 -15.62
N ILE A 146 0.70 12.10 -16.07
CA ILE A 146 -0.30 13.05 -16.58
C ILE A 146 -0.73 14.03 -15.48
N ASN A 147 -1.08 13.54 -14.31
CA ASN A 147 -1.49 14.37 -13.17
C ASN A 147 -0.40 15.35 -12.73
N SER A 148 0.87 14.92 -12.76
CA SER A 148 2.01 15.76 -12.43
C SER A 148 2.19 16.90 -13.43
N GLN A 149 1.98 16.64 -14.72
CA GLN A 149 1.99 17.68 -15.76
C GLN A 149 0.82 18.65 -15.61
N ILE A 150 -0.38 18.13 -15.33
CA ILE A 150 -1.59 18.96 -15.11
C ILE A 150 -1.38 19.87 -13.91
N LYS A 151 -0.85 19.36 -12.79
CA LYS A 151 -0.57 20.16 -11.57
C LYS A 151 0.42 21.29 -11.81
N LYS A 152 1.39 21.12 -12.72
CA LYS A 152 2.34 22.17 -13.10
C LYS A 152 1.70 23.27 -13.97
N ASN A 153 0.65 22.94 -14.71
CA ASN A 153 -0.03 23.84 -15.62
C ASN A 153 -1.55 23.72 -15.46
N GLN A 154 -2.01 24.09 -14.27
CA GLN A 154 -3.42 23.99 -13.91
C GLN A 154 -4.33 24.76 -14.87
N LYS A 155 -5.38 24.12 -15.34
CA LYS A 155 -6.38 24.69 -16.22
C LYS A 155 -7.73 24.75 -15.51
N LYS A 156 -8.58 25.67 -16.00
CA LYS A 156 -9.98 25.69 -15.66
C LYS A 156 -10.71 24.68 -16.53
N VAL A 157 -11.36 23.72 -15.89
CA VAL A 157 -12.14 22.67 -16.57
C VAL A 157 -13.62 22.91 -16.30
N VAL A 158 -14.41 22.86 -17.37
CA VAL A 158 -15.87 22.97 -17.29
C VAL A 158 -16.44 21.58 -17.48
N PHE A 159 -17.20 21.12 -16.49
CA PHE A 159 -18.01 19.92 -16.60
C PHE A 159 -19.38 20.32 -17.12
N ALA A 160 -19.69 19.92 -18.34
CA ALA A 160 -21.02 20.05 -18.91
C ALA A 160 -21.95 19.02 -18.26
N ASP A 161 -23.23 19.31 -18.19
CA ASP A 161 -24.23 18.45 -17.56
C ASP A 161 -24.00 18.28 -16.04
N GLY A 162 -24.23 19.37 -15.31
CA GLY A 162 -24.09 19.43 -13.87
C GLY A 162 -25.16 18.66 -13.09
N GLU A 163 -26.18 18.10 -13.76
CA GLU A 163 -27.20 17.25 -13.15
C GLU A 163 -26.82 15.76 -13.12
N ASP A 164 -25.84 15.35 -13.95
CA ASP A 164 -25.37 13.97 -13.95
C ASP A 164 -24.49 13.68 -12.74
N GLU A 165 -24.86 12.64 -12.00
CA GLU A 165 -24.18 12.24 -10.76
C GLU A 165 -22.72 11.85 -11.00
N ASN A 166 -22.41 11.22 -12.13
CA ASN A 166 -21.04 10.81 -12.45
C ASN A 166 -20.17 12.03 -12.80
N ASN A 167 -20.74 13.02 -13.51
CA ASN A 167 -20.07 14.28 -13.79
C ASN A 167 -19.78 15.07 -12.51
N LEU A 168 -20.71 15.10 -11.57
CA LEU A 168 -20.49 15.72 -10.26
C LEU A 168 -19.40 15.00 -9.46
N LYS A 169 -19.43 13.67 -9.41
CA LYS A 169 -18.39 12.85 -8.77
C LYS A 169 -17.01 13.10 -9.39
N ALA A 170 -16.95 13.14 -10.73
CA ALA A 170 -15.72 13.43 -11.46
C ALA A 170 -15.18 14.84 -11.17
N ALA A 171 -16.06 15.85 -11.15
CA ALA A 171 -15.71 17.23 -10.82
C ALA A 171 -15.15 17.37 -9.40
N ILE A 172 -15.79 16.70 -8.42
CA ILE A 172 -15.34 16.66 -7.03
C ILE A 172 -13.98 15.98 -6.93
N ALA A 173 -13.81 14.83 -7.57
CA ALA A 173 -12.55 14.09 -7.58
C ALA A 173 -11.41 14.92 -8.21
N PHE A 174 -11.67 15.58 -9.34
CA PHE A 174 -10.73 16.47 -10.00
C PHE A 174 -10.28 17.64 -9.12
N LYS A 175 -11.25 18.29 -8.44
CA LYS A 175 -10.99 19.38 -7.50
C LYS A 175 -10.17 18.90 -6.27
N ASN A 176 -10.58 17.80 -5.66
CA ASN A 176 -9.92 17.23 -4.48
C ASN A 176 -8.48 16.78 -4.78
N SER A 177 -8.23 16.30 -6.00
CA SER A 177 -6.90 15.94 -6.49
C SER A 177 -6.03 17.15 -6.86
N ARG A 178 -6.54 18.37 -6.71
CA ARG A 178 -5.84 19.64 -7.05
C ARG A 178 -5.31 19.68 -8.50
N LEU A 179 -6.07 19.14 -9.43
CA LEU A 179 -5.66 19.10 -10.84
C LEU A 179 -5.97 20.41 -11.58
N GLY A 180 -6.86 21.24 -11.04
CA GLY A 180 -7.22 22.53 -11.62
C GLY A 180 -8.44 23.15 -10.97
N THR A 181 -8.95 24.21 -11.59
CA THR A 181 -10.18 24.88 -11.17
C THR A 181 -11.38 24.26 -11.89
N VAL A 182 -12.45 23.99 -11.15
CA VAL A 182 -13.68 23.38 -11.66
C VAL A 182 -14.75 24.44 -11.84
N SER A 183 -15.42 24.41 -12.96
CA SER A 183 -16.75 25.00 -13.21
C SER A 183 -17.67 23.92 -13.73
N TYR A 184 -18.95 24.02 -13.46
CA TYR A 184 -19.96 23.14 -14.03
C TYR A 184 -21.16 23.97 -14.51
N THR A 185 -21.85 23.46 -15.52
CA THR A 185 -23.05 24.09 -16.06
C THR A 185 -24.24 23.78 -15.15
N HIS A 186 -25.22 24.66 -15.11
CA HIS A 186 -26.30 24.70 -14.15
C HIS A 186 -26.88 23.35 -13.77
N LEU A 187 -27.01 23.12 -12.48
CA LEU A 187 -28.22 22.54 -11.92
C LEU A 187 -29.37 23.42 -12.41
N ARG A 188 -30.40 22.89 -13.08
CA ARG A 188 -31.56 23.65 -13.52
C ARG A 188 -31.93 24.63 -12.43
N ALA A 189 -31.93 25.92 -12.76
CA ALA A 189 -32.64 26.90 -11.99
C ALA A 189 -34.12 26.51 -12.10
N HIS A 190 -34.59 25.62 -11.24
CA HIS A 190 -36.00 25.50 -11.00
C HIS A 190 -36.41 26.82 -10.44
N GLU A 191 -36.97 27.64 -11.35
CA GLU A 191 -38.04 28.60 -11.11
C GLU A 191 -38.19 28.98 -9.62
N THR A 192 -37.47 29.98 -9.20
CA THR A 192 -38.01 30.91 -8.24
C THR A 192 -38.53 32.12 -9.02
N CYS A 193 -39.60 31.92 -9.77
CA CYS A 193 -40.60 32.92 -9.97
C CYS A 193 -41.63 32.69 -8.85
N VAL A 194 -41.58 33.50 -7.82
CA VAL A 194 -42.63 34.35 -7.28
C VAL A 194 -42.03 35.13 -6.10
#